data_cf2d90afa8046d3d04b84a3aa713034c
#
_entry.id   cf2d90afa8046d3d04b84a3aa713034c
#
_cell.length_a   1.000
_cell.length_b   1.000
_cell.length_c   1.000
_cell.angle_alpha   90.00
_cell.angle_beta   90.00
_cell.angle_gamma   90.00
#
_symmetry.space_group_name_H-M   'P 1'
#
loop_
_entity.id
_entity.type
_entity.pdbx_description
1 polymer ?
#
loop_
_entity_poly.entity_id
_entity_poly.type
_entity_poly.pdbx_seq_one_letter_code
_entity_poly.pdbx_strand_id
1 'polypeptide(L)'
;MSRVKGGVTSAKHRRNVLKRAKGYRHGRSKKERFAKESLVHAGKNAFAHRRDKKNDFRRLWIVRVNAAVRENGHGSYSQFIGKLKKQGIQLDRKVLSEFAKDHPEVFARIAKKIL
;
A
#
# COMPACT_ATOMS: atom_id res chain seq x y z
N MET A 1 -3.00 -15.62 -53.60
CA MET A 1 -2.87 -15.29 -52.17
C MET A 1 -2.44 -16.50 -51.39
N SER A 2 -1.39 -16.43 -50.60
CA SER A 2 -0.96 -17.51 -49.72
C SER A 2 -1.83 -17.60 -48.46
N ARG A 3 -2.26 -18.80 -48.09
CA ARG A 3 -3.08 -19.04 -46.90
C ARG A 3 -2.21 -19.00 -45.64
N VAL A 4 -2.54 -18.13 -44.69
CA VAL A 4 -1.89 -18.06 -43.39
C VAL A 4 -2.70 -18.88 -42.36
N LYS A 5 -2.07 -19.88 -41.77
CA LYS A 5 -2.67 -20.74 -40.72
C LYS A 5 -2.44 -20.10 -39.36
N GLY A 6 -3.47 -19.48 -38.77
CA GLY A 6 -3.38 -18.78 -37.47
C GLY A 6 -3.99 -19.51 -36.28
N GLY A 7 -4.64 -20.68 -36.47
CA GLY A 7 -5.42 -21.33 -35.42
C GLY A 7 -4.64 -21.74 -34.17
N VAL A 8 -3.42 -22.27 -34.35
CA VAL A 8 -2.55 -22.66 -33.21
C VAL A 8 -2.15 -21.48 -32.36
N THR A 9 -1.78 -20.36 -33.01
CA THR A 9 -1.39 -19.12 -32.33
C THR A 9 -2.56 -18.52 -31.53
N SER A 10 -3.74 -18.46 -32.15
CA SER A 10 -4.97 -18.00 -31.48
C SER A 10 -5.32 -18.88 -30.29
N ALA A 11 -5.22 -20.22 -30.43
CA ALA A 11 -5.51 -21.14 -29.33
C ALA A 11 -4.51 -20.98 -28.16
N LYS A 12 -3.21 -20.81 -28.46
CA LYS A 12 -2.18 -20.53 -27.45
C LYS A 12 -2.46 -19.21 -26.74
N HIS A 13 -2.76 -18.15 -27.49
CA HIS A 13 -3.09 -16.85 -26.91
C HIS A 13 -4.29 -16.92 -25.98
N ARG A 14 -5.40 -17.52 -26.43
CA ARG A 14 -6.59 -17.74 -25.61
C ARG A 14 -6.24 -18.51 -24.32
N ARG A 15 -5.49 -19.59 -24.41
CA ARG A 15 -5.08 -20.40 -23.26
C ARG A 15 -4.28 -19.57 -22.25
N ASN A 16 -3.34 -18.76 -22.72
CA ASN A 16 -2.52 -17.90 -21.87
C ASN A 16 -3.36 -16.82 -21.15
N VAL A 17 -4.31 -16.20 -21.84
CA VAL A 17 -5.22 -15.22 -21.24
C VAL A 17 -6.09 -15.87 -20.16
N LEU A 18 -6.72 -17.00 -20.47
CA LEU A 18 -7.59 -17.71 -19.53
C LEU A 18 -6.80 -18.28 -18.34
N LYS A 19 -5.54 -18.71 -18.54
CA LYS A 19 -4.66 -19.14 -17.43
C LYS A 19 -4.45 -18.01 -16.40
N ARG A 20 -4.27 -16.78 -16.86
CA ARG A 20 -4.10 -15.60 -15.98
C ARG A 20 -5.39 -15.18 -15.27
N ALA A 21 -6.55 -15.44 -15.89
CA ALA A 21 -7.88 -15.15 -15.34
C ALA A 21 -8.50 -16.32 -14.56
N LYS A 22 -7.74 -17.37 -14.30
CA LYS A 22 -8.22 -18.54 -13.54
C LYS A 22 -8.73 -18.10 -12.16
N GLY A 23 -9.93 -18.58 -11.78
CA GLY A 23 -10.56 -18.23 -10.50
C GLY A 23 -11.40 -16.95 -10.51
N TYR A 24 -11.43 -16.20 -11.61
CA TYR A 24 -12.31 -15.04 -11.74
C TYR A 24 -13.77 -15.44 -11.80
N ARG A 25 -14.65 -14.59 -11.26
CA ARG A 25 -16.10 -14.86 -11.21
C ARG A 25 -16.77 -14.80 -12.57
N HIS A 26 -17.83 -15.56 -12.71
CA HIS A 26 -18.71 -15.62 -13.89
C HIS A 26 -17.94 -15.98 -15.18
N GLY A 27 -18.32 -15.38 -16.31
CA GLY A 27 -17.71 -15.62 -17.61
C GLY A 27 -16.28 -15.07 -17.77
N ARG A 28 -15.75 -14.34 -16.78
CA ARG A 28 -14.41 -13.74 -16.83
C ARG A 28 -13.28 -14.76 -16.79
N SER A 29 -13.53 -15.96 -16.25
CA SER A 29 -12.58 -17.07 -16.27
C SER A 29 -12.72 -17.98 -17.50
N LYS A 30 -13.81 -17.87 -18.26
CA LYS A 30 -14.15 -18.80 -19.36
C LYS A 30 -14.14 -18.14 -20.74
N LYS A 31 -14.56 -16.88 -20.85
CA LYS A 31 -14.67 -16.12 -22.10
C LYS A 31 -13.47 -15.18 -22.24
N GLU A 32 -12.69 -15.35 -23.31
CA GLU A 32 -11.44 -14.60 -23.53
C GLU A 32 -11.63 -13.08 -23.51
N ARG A 33 -12.69 -12.55 -24.14
CA ARG A 33 -12.99 -11.12 -24.15
C ARG A 33 -13.15 -10.56 -22.72
N PHE A 34 -13.96 -11.22 -21.91
CA PHE A 34 -14.19 -10.80 -20.52
C PHE A 34 -12.96 -11.00 -19.63
N ALA A 35 -12.16 -12.04 -19.92
CA ALA A 35 -10.90 -12.28 -19.24
C ALA A 35 -9.90 -11.14 -19.52
N LYS A 36 -9.71 -10.75 -20.78
CA LYS A 36 -8.84 -9.63 -21.17
C LYS A 36 -9.23 -8.35 -20.48
N GLU A 37 -10.50 -7.97 -20.54
CA GLU A 37 -11.03 -6.78 -19.89
C GLU A 37 -10.74 -6.78 -18.39
N SER A 38 -11.06 -7.88 -17.72
CA SER A 38 -10.85 -8.02 -16.27
C SER A 38 -9.37 -7.94 -15.88
N LEU A 39 -8.46 -8.51 -16.67
CA LEU A 39 -7.02 -8.43 -16.44
C LEU A 39 -6.49 -7.00 -16.62
N VAL A 40 -7.00 -6.25 -17.60
CA VAL A 40 -6.64 -4.84 -17.78
C VAL A 40 -7.11 -4.00 -16.61
N HIS A 41 -8.34 -4.20 -16.14
CA HIS A 41 -8.85 -3.51 -14.95
C HIS A 41 -8.04 -3.86 -13.70
N ALA A 42 -7.69 -5.12 -13.49
CA ALA A 42 -6.83 -5.54 -12.39
C ALA A 42 -5.46 -4.84 -12.43
N GLY A 43 -4.86 -4.76 -13.63
CA GLY A 43 -3.59 -4.05 -13.83
C GLY A 43 -3.70 -2.55 -13.52
N LYS A 44 -4.74 -1.88 -14.00
CA LYS A 44 -5.01 -0.46 -13.71
C LYS A 44 -5.14 -0.21 -12.21
N ASN A 45 -5.93 -1.03 -11.52
CA ASN A 45 -6.13 -0.92 -10.09
C ASN A 45 -4.83 -1.20 -9.32
N ALA A 46 -4.02 -2.16 -9.76
CA ALA A 46 -2.72 -2.45 -9.14
C ALA A 46 -1.77 -1.23 -9.21
N PHE A 47 -1.75 -0.49 -10.32
CA PHE A 47 -0.98 0.75 -10.44
C PHE A 47 -1.46 1.82 -9.45
N ALA A 48 -2.76 2.07 -9.38
CA ALA A 48 -3.36 3.01 -8.44
C ALA A 48 -3.05 2.63 -6.99
N HIS A 49 -3.31 1.39 -6.60
CA HIS A 49 -3.14 0.92 -5.22
C HIS A 49 -1.68 0.86 -4.78
N ARG A 50 -0.71 0.68 -5.69
CA ARG A 50 0.71 0.83 -5.32
C ARG A 50 1.08 2.24 -4.87
N ARG A 51 0.40 3.27 -5.40
CA ARG A 51 0.55 4.66 -4.94
C ARG A 51 -0.22 4.91 -3.65
N ASP A 52 -1.45 4.40 -3.56
CA ASP A 52 -2.30 4.58 -2.37
C ASP A 52 -1.72 3.88 -1.14
N LYS A 53 -1.09 2.73 -1.30
CA LYS A 53 -0.41 2.01 -0.22
C LYS A 53 0.54 2.89 0.59
N LYS A 54 1.26 3.82 -0.04
CA LYS A 54 2.15 4.75 0.65
C LYS A 54 1.38 5.68 1.61
N ASN A 55 0.21 6.13 1.19
CA ASN A 55 -0.68 6.96 2.01
C ASN A 55 -1.30 6.16 3.16
N ASP A 56 -1.67 4.92 2.93
CA ASP A 56 -2.24 4.05 3.95
C ASP A 56 -1.23 3.76 5.06
N PHE A 57 0.01 3.41 4.70
CA PHE A 57 1.07 3.24 5.69
C PHE A 57 1.39 4.53 6.44
N ARG A 58 1.41 5.67 5.77
CA ARG A 58 1.62 6.97 6.43
C ARG A 58 0.50 7.28 7.44
N ARG A 59 -0.75 7.00 7.09
CA ARG A 59 -1.89 7.15 8.01
C ARG A 59 -1.73 6.24 9.23
N LEU A 60 -1.37 4.98 9.01
CA LEU A 60 -1.12 4.03 10.09
C LEU A 60 -0.02 4.51 11.04
N TRP A 61 1.11 5.00 10.53
CA TRP A 61 2.18 5.55 11.36
C TRP A 61 1.72 6.75 12.17
N ILE A 62 0.94 7.66 11.57
CA ILE A 62 0.38 8.81 12.26
C ILE A 62 -0.54 8.38 13.42
N VAL A 63 -1.40 7.40 13.18
CA VAL A 63 -2.31 6.88 14.23
C VAL A 63 -1.51 6.30 15.41
N ARG A 64 -0.49 5.47 15.13
CA ARG A 64 0.36 4.87 16.17
C ARG A 64 1.11 5.92 16.99
N VAL A 65 1.76 6.86 16.32
CA VAL A 65 2.48 7.95 17.00
C VAL A 65 1.52 8.83 17.82
N ASN A 66 0.32 9.13 17.28
CA ASN A 66 -0.68 9.92 17.99
C ASN A 66 -1.18 9.22 19.27
N ALA A 67 -1.40 7.91 19.22
CA ALA A 67 -1.76 7.13 20.39
C ALA A 67 -0.67 7.21 21.47
N ALA A 68 0.59 6.95 21.12
CA ALA A 68 1.71 7.01 22.05
C ALA A 68 1.95 8.43 22.61
N VAL A 69 1.75 9.48 21.82
CA VAL A 69 1.83 10.86 22.27
C VAL A 69 0.78 11.16 23.33
N ARG A 70 -0.46 10.71 23.13
CA ARG A 70 -1.56 10.89 24.07
C ARG A 70 -1.37 10.10 25.36
N GLU A 71 -0.92 8.85 25.28
CA GLU A 71 -0.59 8.03 26.44
C GLU A 71 0.47 8.66 27.34
N ASN A 72 1.44 9.34 26.73
CA ASN A 72 2.47 10.07 27.47
C ASN A 72 2.04 11.49 27.91
N GLY A 73 0.78 11.89 27.72
CA GLY A 73 0.25 13.18 28.17
C GLY A 73 0.70 14.40 27.34
N HIS A 74 1.19 14.19 26.12
CA HIS A 74 1.87 15.22 25.33
C HIS A 74 1.00 15.94 24.27
N GLY A 75 -0.30 15.85 24.39
CA GLY A 75 -1.24 16.57 23.53
C GLY A 75 -1.53 15.84 22.21
N SER A 76 -1.31 16.48 21.06
CA SER A 76 -1.65 15.93 19.75
C SER A 76 -0.42 15.63 18.90
N TYR A 77 -0.58 14.72 17.94
CA TYR A 77 0.43 14.42 16.92
C TYR A 77 1.01 15.67 16.24
N SER A 78 0.14 16.64 15.89
CA SER A 78 0.57 17.85 15.18
C SER A 78 1.48 18.73 16.05
N GLN A 79 1.16 18.87 17.34
CA GLN A 79 1.98 19.61 18.30
C GLN A 79 3.33 18.91 18.50
N PHE A 80 3.32 17.58 18.68
CA PHE A 80 4.51 16.79 18.85
C PHE A 80 5.47 16.91 17.64
N ILE A 81 4.98 16.71 16.42
CA ILE A 81 5.79 16.87 15.21
C ILE A 81 6.28 18.30 15.00
N GLY A 82 5.46 19.28 15.37
CA GLY A 82 5.86 20.70 15.31
C GLY A 82 7.04 20.99 16.24
N LYS A 83 7.02 20.51 17.47
CA LYS A 83 8.12 20.65 18.43
C LYS A 83 9.37 19.90 17.98
N LEU A 84 9.21 18.66 17.49
CA LEU A 84 10.29 17.84 16.97
C LEU A 84 11.06 18.55 15.84
N LYS A 85 10.33 19.17 14.91
CA LYS A 85 10.92 19.96 13.82
C LYS A 85 11.64 21.22 14.33
N LYS A 86 11.06 21.93 15.31
CA LYS A 86 11.67 23.13 15.90
C LYS A 86 12.99 22.83 16.58
N GLN A 87 13.15 21.64 17.15
CA GLN A 87 14.40 21.17 17.76
C GLN A 87 15.39 20.58 16.76
N GLY A 88 15.08 20.60 15.45
CA GLY A 88 15.97 20.08 14.41
C GLY A 88 16.11 18.55 14.38
N ILE A 89 15.26 17.82 15.09
CA ILE A 89 15.31 16.36 15.15
C ILE A 89 14.66 15.79 13.89
N GLN A 90 15.46 15.13 13.05
CA GLN A 90 15.04 14.53 11.78
C GLN A 90 14.75 13.04 11.93
N LEU A 91 13.64 12.71 12.59
CA LEU A 91 13.16 11.32 12.69
C LEU A 91 11.96 11.11 11.76
N ASP A 92 12.01 10.02 10.98
CA ASP A 92 10.93 9.62 10.11
C ASP A 92 9.72 9.11 10.89
N ARG A 93 8.52 9.32 10.31
CA ARG A 93 7.25 8.84 10.89
C ARG A 93 7.23 7.33 11.06
N LYS A 94 7.86 6.58 10.14
CA LYS A 94 7.98 5.13 10.23
C LYS A 94 8.75 4.74 11.47
N VAL A 95 9.95 5.28 11.66
CA VAL A 95 10.81 5.02 12.82
C VAL A 95 10.12 5.39 14.13
N LEU A 96 9.48 6.57 14.19
CA LEU A 96 8.70 6.98 15.35
C LEU A 96 7.56 6.00 15.66
N SER A 97 6.89 5.47 14.63
CA SER A 97 5.80 4.51 14.81
C SER A 97 6.30 3.12 15.25
N GLU A 98 7.50 2.73 14.86
CA GLU A 98 8.17 1.52 15.32
C GLU A 98 8.56 1.66 16.79
N PHE A 99 9.15 2.78 17.20
CA PHE A 99 9.41 3.06 18.61
C PHE A 99 8.16 3.09 19.46
N ALA A 100 7.10 3.70 18.96
CA ALA A 100 5.82 3.75 19.67
C ALA A 100 5.20 2.37 19.91
N LYS A 101 5.41 1.42 18.98
CA LYS A 101 4.82 0.09 19.05
C LYS A 101 5.73 -0.90 19.78
N ASP A 102 7.01 -0.95 19.42
CA ASP A 102 7.91 -2.03 19.80
C ASP A 102 8.84 -1.63 20.97
N HIS A 103 9.04 -0.30 21.19
CA HIS A 103 9.91 0.25 22.22
C HIS A 103 9.30 1.50 22.89
N PRO A 104 8.18 1.34 23.63
CA PRO A 104 7.45 2.48 24.21
C PRO A 104 8.30 3.29 25.21
N GLU A 105 9.23 2.65 25.92
CA GLU A 105 10.17 3.34 26.83
C GLU A 105 11.13 4.27 26.09
N VAL A 106 11.57 3.90 24.88
CA VAL A 106 12.42 4.75 24.04
C VAL A 106 11.61 5.95 23.53
N PHE A 107 10.37 5.68 23.08
CA PHE A 107 9.47 6.73 22.64
C PHE A 107 9.18 7.74 23.76
N ALA A 108 8.93 7.28 25.00
CA ALA A 108 8.70 8.14 26.15
C ALA A 108 9.92 9.02 26.46
N ARG A 109 11.15 8.49 26.34
CA ARG A 109 12.38 9.29 26.49
C ARG A 109 12.51 10.37 25.42
N ILE A 110 12.21 10.05 24.17
CA ILE A 110 12.18 11.01 23.07
C ILE A 110 11.13 12.09 23.33
N ALA A 111 9.93 11.70 23.72
CA ALA A 111 8.84 12.61 24.01
C ALA A 111 9.19 13.59 25.14
N LYS A 112 9.76 13.12 26.24
CA LYS A 112 10.24 13.97 27.35
C LYS A 112 11.31 14.98 26.94
N LYS A 113 12.18 14.62 25.99
CA LYS A 113 13.24 15.53 25.52
C LYS A 113 12.72 16.64 24.61
N ILE A 114 11.58 16.44 23.98
CA ILE A 114 10.98 17.36 23.00
C ILE A 114 10.07 18.39 23.68
N LEU A 115 9.64 18.12 24.89
CA LEU A 115 8.72 18.97 25.67
C LEU A 115 9.42 19.98 26.53
#